data_b056fbc1e54b4ef4e8a27d7446a0a5f1
#
_entry.id   b056fbc1e54b4ef4e8a27d7446a0a5f1
#
_cell.length_a   1.000
_cell.length_b   1.000
_cell.length_c   1.000
_cell.angle_alpha   90.00
_cell.angle_beta   90.00
_cell.angle_gamma   90.00
#
_symmetry.space_group_name_H-M   'P 1'
#
loop_
_entity.id
_entity.type
_entity.pdbx_description
1 polymer ?
#
loop_
_entity_poly.entity_id
_entity_poly.type
_entity_poly.pdbx_seq_one_letter_code
_entity_poly.pdbx_strand_id
1 'polypeptide(L)'
;VVFNKASDLHLVSRSEPQIRIDGTLRPLEFGVLSGKDIENLCYALITDAQKSELENNKELDFAIELPNIGRFRGNYYYTMNGDLAAAFRIIPIDIPSLDDLNAPQIFKYIIKREKGLILVTGPTGSGKSTTLAAMLNEINLNYRKHIITVEDPVEFVHNNKKALFSHRNIGTDTHSYSKALKFALREDPDIILVGEMRDRETISTAITAAETGHLVFGTLHTNS
;
A
#
# COMPACT_ATOMS: atom_id res chain seq x y z
N VAL A 1 14.24 -3.80 11.77
CA VAL A 1 12.85 -3.25 11.75
C VAL A 1 11.92 -4.22 12.46
N VAL A 2 11.66 -5.39 11.91
CA VAL A 2 10.68 -6.35 12.45
C VAL A 2 10.98 -6.73 13.90
N PHE A 3 12.19 -7.23 14.21
CA PHE A 3 12.56 -7.66 15.57
C PHE A 3 12.51 -6.54 16.60
N ASN A 4 12.79 -5.30 16.21
CA ASN A 4 12.78 -4.14 17.09
C ASN A 4 11.42 -3.43 17.13
N LYS A 5 10.38 -3.98 16.48
CA LYS A 5 9.06 -3.35 16.33
C LYS A 5 9.14 -1.90 15.81
N ALA A 6 10.13 -1.63 14.95
CA ALA A 6 10.33 -0.32 14.36
C ALA A 6 9.39 -0.12 13.17
N SER A 7 8.91 1.10 12.98
CA SER A 7 8.06 1.46 11.84
C SER A 7 8.85 1.65 10.55
N ASP A 8 10.05 2.24 10.66
CA ASP A 8 10.87 2.60 9.50
C ASP A 8 12.35 2.24 9.73
N LEU A 9 13.07 2.01 8.62
CA LEU A 9 14.53 1.92 8.54
C LEU A 9 15.02 2.99 7.57
N HIS A 10 16.06 3.71 7.95
CA HIS A 10 16.72 4.70 7.11
C HIS A 10 18.19 4.33 6.93
N LEU A 11 18.62 4.32 5.67
CA LEU A 11 20.01 4.12 5.26
C LEU A 11 20.49 5.40 4.58
N VAL A 12 21.46 6.08 5.21
CA VAL A 12 22.07 7.31 4.68
C VAL A 12 23.57 7.18 4.84
N SER A 13 24.33 7.60 3.82
CA SER A 13 25.80 7.51 3.83
C SER A 13 26.41 8.30 4.99
N ARG A 14 27.54 7.80 5.50
CA ARG A 14 28.27 8.36 6.64
C ARG A 14 27.51 8.35 7.96
N SER A 15 26.50 7.52 8.07
CA SER A 15 25.70 7.30 9.27
C SER A 15 25.57 5.80 9.54
N GLU A 16 25.36 5.43 10.79
CA GLU A 16 24.83 4.13 11.12
C GLU A 16 23.38 4.03 10.62
N PRO A 17 22.89 2.84 10.21
CA PRO A 17 21.48 2.65 9.92
C PRO A 17 20.61 3.13 11.07
N GLN A 18 19.54 3.86 10.78
CA GLN A 18 18.62 4.41 11.77
C GLN A 18 17.28 3.69 11.67
N ILE A 19 16.72 3.30 12.80
CA ILE A 19 15.34 2.79 12.87
C ILE A 19 14.45 3.77 13.64
N ARG A 20 13.16 3.81 13.27
CA ARG A 20 12.17 4.63 13.99
C ARG A 20 11.34 3.73 14.89
N ILE A 21 11.38 4.01 16.18
CA ILE A 21 10.57 3.34 17.22
C ILE A 21 9.79 4.42 17.97
N ASP A 22 8.47 4.28 18.05
CA ASP A 22 7.57 5.23 18.72
C ASP A 22 7.86 6.70 18.34
N GLY A 23 8.05 6.92 17.03
CA GLY A 23 8.32 8.25 16.47
C GLY A 23 9.77 8.73 16.59
N THR A 24 10.62 8.07 17.39
CA THR A 24 12.01 8.47 17.65
C THR A 24 12.99 7.67 16.80
N LEU A 25 13.96 8.35 16.16
CA LEU A 25 15.07 7.70 15.46
C LEU A 25 16.11 7.19 16.47
N ARG A 26 16.57 5.95 16.24
CA ARG A 26 17.61 5.29 17.04
C ARG A 26 18.62 4.60 16.12
N PRO A 27 19.92 4.75 16.36
CA PRO A 27 20.92 4.04 15.58
C PRO A 27 20.87 2.54 15.86
N LEU A 28 21.19 1.75 14.84
CA LEU A 28 21.52 0.35 14.98
C LEU A 28 23.04 0.22 15.14
N GLU A 29 23.50 -0.59 16.07
CA GLU A 29 24.90 -0.95 16.26
C GLU A 29 25.41 -1.84 15.12
N PHE A 30 25.47 -1.27 13.91
CA PHE A 30 25.85 -1.97 12.70
C PHE A 30 27.11 -1.37 12.04
N GLY A 31 27.59 -0.24 12.59
CA GLY A 31 28.67 0.56 12.02
C GLY A 31 28.17 1.57 10.96
N VAL A 32 29.05 2.51 10.66
CA VAL A 32 28.79 3.58 9.68
C VAL A 32 28.88 3.02 8.27
N LEU A 33 27.84 3.21 7.47
CA LEU A 33 27.80 2.79 6.08
C LEU A 33 28.38 3.85 5.14
N SER A 34 29.19 3.41 4.18
CA SER A 34 29.62 4.24 3.06
C SER A 34 28.52 4.33 1.99
N GLY A 35 28.61 5.33 1.08
CA GLY A 35 27.68 5.39 -0.07
C GLY A 35 27.72 4.13 -0.92
N LYS A 36 28.91 3.47 -1.05
CA LYS A 36 29.05 2.23 -1.81
C LYS A 36 28.40 1.03 -1.12
N ASP A 37 28.42 0.97 0.22
CA ASP A 37 27.74 -0.08 0.98
C ASP A 37 26.22 0.02 0.75
N ILE A 38 25.68 1.25 0.84
CA ILE A 38 24.24 1.49 0.62
C ILE A 38 23.85 1.16 -0.82
N GLU A 39 24.63 1.59 -1.81
CA GLU A 39 24.38 1.25 -3.22
C GLU A 39 24.31 -0.27 -3.44
N ASN A 40 25.27 -1.00 -2.90
CA ASN A 40 25.30 -2.48 -3.01
C ASN A 40 24.09 -3.14 -2.34
N LEU A 41 23.73 -2.68 -1.14
CA LEU A 41 22.54 -3.17 -0.40
C LEU A 41 21.24 -2.87 -1.15
N CYS A 42 21.09 -1.66 -1.66
CA CYS A 42 19.88 -1.23 -2.35
C CYS A 42 19.71 -1.93 -3.71
N TYR A 43 20.77 -2.04 -4.49
CA TYR A 43 20.70 -2.69 -5.80
C TYR A 43 20.43 -4.20 -5.71
N ALA A 44 20.81 -4.83 -4.61
CA ALA A 44 20.49 -6.25 -4.38
C ALA A 44 18.99 -6.54 -4.19
N LEU A 45 18.18 -5.51 -3.91
CA LEU A 45 16.75 -5.64 -3.59
C LEU A 45 15.83 -5.23 -4.75
N ILE A 46 16.35 -4.68 -5.84
CA ILE A 46 15.57 -4.16 -6.95
C ILE A 46 15.94 -4.85 -8.27
N THR A 47 15.01 -4.85 -9.22
CA THR A 47 15.22 -5.38 -10.58
C THR A 47 16.03 -4.42 -11.45
N ASP A 48 16.59 -4.91 -12.56
CA ASP A 48 17.31 -4.06 -13.52
C ASP A 48 16.44 -2.95 -14.10
N ALA A 49 15.15 -3.19 -14.29
CA ALA A 49 14.19 -2.18 -14.75
C ALA A 49 14.03 -1.07 -13.71
N GLN A 50 13.85 -1.43 -12.43
CA GLN A 50 13.77 -0.48 -11.32
C GLN A 50 15.06 0.28 -11.11
N LYS A 51 16.22 -0.37 -11.32
CA LYS A 51 17.53 0.29 -11.28
C LYS A 51 17.62 1.37 -12.35
N SER A 52 17.23 1.06 -13.59
CA SER A 52 17.22 2.01 -14.69
C SER A 52 16.28 3.18 -14.41
N GLU A 53 15.11 2.90 -13.81
CA GLU A 53 14.15 3.92 -13.39
C GLU A 53 14.75 4.85 -12.32
N LEU A 54 15.38 4.30 -11.28
CA LEU A 54 16.06 5.04 -10.23
C LEU A 54 17.19 5.93 -10.78
N GLU A 55 18.01 5.41 -11.69
CA GLU A 55 19.11 6.15 -12.30
C GLU A 55 18.61 7.35 -13.15
N ASN A 56 17.45 7.18 -13.83
CA ASN A 56 16.86 8.22 -14.66
C ASN A 56 16.09 9.26 -13.83
N ASN A 57 15.22 8.81 -12.91
CA ASN A 57 14.32 9.68 -12.16
C ASN A 57 14.96 10.25 -10.89
N LYS A 58 16.10 9.67 -10.42
CA LYS A 58 16.79 9.98 -9.17
C LYS A 58 16.03 9.59 -7.90
N GLU A 59 14.90 8.96 -8.05
CA GLU A 59 14.05 8.43 -6.98
C GLU A 59 13.28 7.20 -7.47
N LEU A 60 12.94 6.31 -6.54
CA LEU A 60 12.18 5.09 -6.82
C LEU A 60 11.33 4.72 -5.62
N ASP A 61 10.02 4.60 -5.81
CA ASP A 61 9.10 3.98 -4.86
C ASP A 61 8.79 2.55 -5.30
N PHE A 62 8.82 1.59 -4.37
CA PHE A 62 8.51 0.19 -4.66
C PHE A 62 8.04 -0.55 -3.42
N ALA A 63 7.43 -1.71 -3.63
CA ALA A 63 7.16 -2.66 -2.55
C ALA A 63 8.01 -3.92 -2.74
N ILE A 64 8.50 -4.46 -1.63
CA ILE A 64 9.27 -5.71 -1.61
C ILE A 64 8.75 -6.63 -0.53
N GLU A 65 8.65 -7.91 -0.84
CA GLU A 65 8.37 -8.97 0.12
C GLU A 65 9.63 -9.80 0.35
N LEU A 66 10.05 -9.89 1.61
CA LEU A 66 11.15 -10.73 2.03
C LEU A 66 10.58 -11.97 2.71
N PRO A 67 10.79 -13.19 2.15
CA PRO A 67 10.24 -14.42 2.69
C PRO A 67 10.55 -14.59 4.17
N ASN A 68 9.54 -14.91 4.98
CA ASN A 68 9.62 -15.11 6.43
C ASN A 68 10.05 -13.88 7.27
N ILE A 69 10.20 -12.72 6.65
CA ILE A 69 10.59 -11.48 7.33
C ILE A 69 9.43 -10.49 7.33
N GLY A 70 8.87 -10.20 6.16
CA GLY A 70 7.79 -9.25 6.02
C GLY A 70 7.77 -8.55 4.67
N ARG A 71 6.80 -7.66 4.54
CA ARG A 71 6.62 -6.82 3.36
C ARG A 71 6.98 -5.38 3.72
N PHE A 72 7.64 -4.69 2.79
CA PHE A 72 8.13 -3.33 3.01
C PHE A 72 7.82 -2.45 1.80
N ARG A 73 7.46 -1.21 2.07
CA ARG A 73 7.54 -0.13 1.10
C ARG A 73 8.95 0.45 1.17
N GLY A 74 9.67 0.45 0.06
CA GLY A 74 10.98 1.06 -0.11
C GLY A 74 10.86 2.36 -0.90
N ASN A 75 11.59 3.38 -0.47
CA ASN A 75 11.82 4.59 -1.23
C ASN A 75 13.33 4.81 -1.32
N TYR A 76 13.86 4.88 -2.54
CA TYR A 76 15.25 5.19 -2.83
C TYR A 76 15.35 6.58 -3.42
N TYR A 77 16.37 7.31 -3.03
CA TYR A 77 16.61 8.67 -3.50
C TYR A 77 18.08 9.05 -3.42
N TYR A 78 18.53 9.95 -4.29
CA TYR A 78 19.89 10.46 -4.23
C TYR A 78 20.00 11.68 -3.32
N THR A 79 21.10 11.75 -2.56
CA THR A 79 21.42 12.86 -1.68
C THR A 79 22.37 13.85 -2.37
N MET A 80 22.64 14.98 -1.72
CA MET A 80 23.45 16.09 -2.25
C MET A 80 24.83 15.67 -2.82
N ASN A 81 25.45 14.64 -2.27
CA ASN A 81 26.76 14.16 -2.71
C ASN A 81 26.69 13.11 -3.84
N GLY A 82 25.52 12.83 -4.37
CA GLY A 82 25.29 11.76 -5.33
C GLY A 82 25.26 10.37 -4.71
N ASP A 83 25.30 10.27 -3.38
CA ASP A 83 25.15 8.99 -2.69
C ASP A 83 23.68 8.57 -2.67
N LEU A 84 23.43 7.27 -2.86
CA LEU A 84 22.11 6.68 -2.69
C LEU A 84 21.73 6.65 -1.21
N ALA A 85 20.47 6.92 -0.92
CA ALA A 85 19.85 6.75 0.37
C ALA A 85 18.55 5.93 0.25
N ALA A 86 18.13 5.30 1.33
CA ALA A 86 16.94 4.48 1.35
C ALA A 86 16.11 4.66 2.62
N ALA A 87 14.81 4.64 2.46
CA ALA A 87 13.85 4.53 3.56
C ALA A 87 12.95 3.31 3.31
N PHE A 88 12.81 2.46 4.32
CA PHE A 88 11.92 1.31 4.28
C PHE A 88 10.88 1.43 5.38
N ARG A 89 9.62 1.27 5.03
CA ARG A 89 8.50 1.18 5.97
C ARG A 89 7.94 -0.22 5.97
N ILE A 90 7.72 -0.79 7.16
CA ILE A 90 7.05 -2.08 7.27
C ILE A 90 5.58 -1.96 6.85
N ILE A 91 5.15 -2.90 6.02
CA ILE A 91 3.74 -3.08 5.67
C ILE A 91 3.21 -4.19 6.58
N PRO A 92 2.16 -3.93 7.39
CA PRO A 92 1.58 -4.95 8.26
C PRO A 92 1.11 -6.17 7.46
N ILE A 93 1.44 -7.37 7.92
CA ILE A 93 0.98 -8.62 7.31
C ILE A 93 -0.41 -8.99 7.84
N ASP A 94 -0.62 -8.75 9.14
CA ASP A 94 -1.87 -9.09 9.80
C ASP A 94 -2.92 -8.01 9.56
N ILE A 95 -4.08 -8.43 9.08
CA ILE A 95 -5.23 -7.57 8.88
C ILE A 95 -6.12 -7.69 10.10
N PRO A 96 -6.31 -6.61 10.89
CA PRO A 96 -7.18 -6.64 12.05
C PRO A 96 -8.64 -6.89 11.62
N SER A 97 -9.41 -7.52 12.49
CA SER A 97 -10.85 -7.66 12.27
C SER A 97 -11.57 -6.32 12.59
N LEU A 98 -12.81 -6.18 12.11
CA LEU A 98 -13.65 -5.03 12.49
C LEU A 98 -13.89 -4.96 14.01
N ASP A 99 -13.91 -6.12 14.67
CA ASP A 99 -14.08 -6.17 16.13
C ASP A 99 -12.80 -5.74 16.87
N ASP A 100 -11.61 -6.11 16.39
CA ASP A 100 -10.33 -5.63 16.94
C ASP A 100 -10.20 -4.10 16.83
N LEU A 101 -10.76 -3.52 15.77
CA LEU A 101 -10.79 -2.07 15.57
C LEU A 101 -11.89 -1.37 16.38
N ASN A 102 -12.72 -2.09 17.14
CA ASN A 102 -13.93 -1.58 17.75
C ASN A 102 -14.82 -0.80 16.77
N ALA A 103 -14.88 -1.30 15.53
CA ALA A 103 -15.58 -0.62 14.46
C ALA A 103 -17.10 -0.60 14.71
N PRO A 104 -17.81 0.49 14.35
CA PRO A 104 -19.26 0.56 14.47
C PRO A 104 -19.95 -0.57 13.72
N GLN A 105 -21.03 -1.12 14.29
CA GLN A 105 -21.79 -2.24 13.70
C GLN A 105 -22.33 -1.94 12.29
N ILE A 106 -22.51 -0.65 11.97
CA ILE A 106 -22.92 -0.22 10.64
C ILE A 106 -21.97 -0.70 9.55
N PHE A 107 -20.66 -0.89 9.84
CA PHE A 107 -19.68 -1.37 8.87
C PHE A 107 -20.02 -2.79 8.42
N LYS A 108 -20.44 -3.68 9.35
CA LYS A 108 -20.91 -5.04 9.02
C LYS A 108 -22.22 -5.04 8.20
N TYR A 109 -22.95 -3.92 8.22
CA TYR A 109 -24.16 -3.76 7.41
C TYR A 109 -23.84 -3.21 6.01
N ILE A 110 -22.99 -2.19 5.89
CA ILE A 110 -22.72 -1.57 4.59
C ILE A 110 -21.92 -2.45 3.65
N ILE A 111 -21.05 -3.35 4.16
CA ILE A 111 -20.32 -4.34 3.35
C ILE A 111 -21.21 -5.39 2.69
N LYS A 112 -22.47 -5.51 3.11
CA LYS A 112 -23.46 -6.44 2.50
C LYS A 112 -24.17 -5.83 1.29
N ARG A 113 -23.89 -4.55 0.98
CA ARG A 113 -24.48 -3.91 -0.19
C ARG A 113 -23.96 -4.56 -1.46
N GLU A 114 -24.84 -4.72 -2.44
CA GLU A 114 -24.46 -5.30 -3.73
C GLU A 114 -23.79 -4.26 -4.63
N LYS A 115 -24.15 -2.98 -4.45
CA LYS A 115 -23.60 -1.86 -5.23
C LYS A 115 -23.62 -0.56 -4.42
N GLY A 116 -22.85 0.39 -4.90
CA GLY A 116 -22.76 1.74 -4.33
C GLY A 116 -21.32 2.18 -4.11
N LEU A 117 -21.13 3.41 -3.69
CA LEU A 117 -19.83 4.00 -3.38
C LEU A 117 -19.69 4.20 -1.87
N ILE A 118 -18.65 3.62 -1.29
CA ILE A 118 -18.27 3.78 0.12
C ILE A 118 -16.97 4.57 0.16
N LEU A 119 -16.99 5.73 0.79
CA LEU A 119 -15.82 6.60 0.94
C LEU A 119 -15.33 6.60 2.37
N VAL A 120 -14.03 6.34 2.54
CA VAL A 120 -13.33 6.49 3.82
C VAL A 120 -12.42 7.72 3.71
N THR A 121 -12.72 8.74 4.51
CA THR A 121 -12.04 10.04 4.44
C THR A 121 -11.29 10.35 5.72
N GLY A 122 -10.30 11.21 5.64
CA GLY A 122 -9.50 11.66 6.79
C GLY A 122 -8.04 11.93 6.44
N PRO A 123 -7.27 12.49 7.38
CA PRO A 123 -5.84 12.76 7.18
C PRO A 123 -5.01 11.48 7.07
N THR A 124 -3.75 11.63 6.64
CA THR A 124 -2.78 10.52 6.65
C THR A 124 -2.60 9.98 8.07
N GLY A 125 -2.53 8.67 8.22
CA GLY A 125 -2.36 8.01 9.52
C GLY A 125 -3.66 7.87 10.34
N SER A 126 -4.82 8.28 9.84
CA SER A 126 -6.10 8.13 10.55
C SER A 126 -6.70 6.71 10.51
N GLY A 127 -6.02 5.74 9.91
CA GLY A 127 -6.48 4.35 9.85
C GLY A 127 -7.39 4.03 8.67
N LYS A 128 -7.45 4.87 7.61
CA LYS A 128 -8.31 4.63 6.43
C LYS A 128 -8.06 3.27 5.79
N SER A 129 -6.81 2.99 5.42
CA SER A 129 -6.43 1.73 4.76
C SER A 129 -6.65 0.52 5.67
N THR A 130 -6.35 0.65 6.96
CA THR A 130 -6.61 -0.40 7.96
C THR A 130 -8.10 -0.72 8.08
N THR A 131 -8.94 0.31 8.11
CA THR A 131 -10.41 0.15 8.17
C THR A 131 -10.93 -0.53 6.91
N LEU A 132 -10.48 -0.09 5.73
CA LEU A 132 -10.86 -0.71 4.46
C LEU A 132 -10.41 -2.17 4.38
N ALA A 133 -9.15 -2.44 4.78
CA ALA A 133 -8.64 -3.81 4.83
C ALA A 133 -9.48 -4.70 5.76
N ALA A 134 -9.87 -4.22 6.93
CA ALA A 134 -10.74 -4.94 7.85
C ALA A 134 -12.12 -5.21 7.24
N MET A 135 -12.72 -4.24 6.54
CA MET A 135 -14.00 -4.42 5.85
C MET A 135 -13.91 -5.45 4.73
N LEU A 136 -12.86 -5.38 3.90
CA LEU A 136 -12.63 -6.34 2.82
C LEU A 136 -12.31 -7.74 3.37
N ASN A 137 -11.58 -7.84 4.48
CA ASN A 137 -11.30 -9.12 5.13
C ASN A 137 -12.58 -9.76 5.69
N GLU A 138 -13.48 -8.97 6.26
CA GLU A 138 -14.81 -9.46 6.69
C GLU A 138 -15.60 -10.02 5.51
N ILE A 139 -15.54 -9.36 4.34
CA ILE A 139 -16.14 -9.88 3.09
C ILE A 139 -15.46 -11.18 2.67
N ASN A 140 -14.12 -11.22 2.68
CA ASN A 140 -13.32 -12.39 2.31
C ASN A 140 -13.67 -13.64 3.13
N LEU A 141 -13.94 -13.46 4.41
CA LEU A 141 -14.30 -14.54 5.33
C LEU A 141 -15.70 -15.07 5.10
N ASN A 142 -16.63 -14.21 4.67
CA ASN A 142 -18.06 -14.51 4.73
C ASN A 142 -18.74 -14.67 3.37
N TYR A 143 -18.23 -14.02 2.29
CA TYR A 143 -18.92 -13.93 1.01
C TYR A 143 -18.05 -14.42 -0.15
N ARG A 144 -18.69 -15.05 -1.14
CA ARG A 144 -18.06 -15.48 -2.40
C ARG A 144 -18.16 -14.33 -3.40
N LYS A 145 -17.17 -13.47 -3.42
CA LYS A 145 -17.10 -12.26 -4.24
C LYS A 145 -15.74 -12.16 -4.93
N HIS A 146 -15.72 -11.60 -6.14
CA HIS A 146 -14.48 -11.19 -6.78
C HIS A 146 -14.18 -9.74 -6.39
N ILE A 147 -13.03 -9.52 -5.77
CA ILE A 147 -12.58 -8.23 -5.26
C ILE A 147 -11.32 -7.83 -6.01
N ILE A 148 -11.39 -6.69 -6.70
CA ILE A 148 -10.22 -6.09 -7.35
C ILE A 148 -9.76 -4.92 -6.51
N THR A 149 -8.46 -4.87 -6.17
CA THR A 149 -7.86 -3.71 -5.52
C THR A 149 -6.88 -3.03 -6.46
N VAL A 150 -6.92 -1.70 -6.49
CA VAL A 150 -5.97 -0.85 -7.23
C VAL A 150 -5.37 0.12 -6.24
N GLU A 151 -4.06 0.02 -5.99
CA GLU A 151 -3.38 0.73 -4.90
C GLU A 151 -1.97 1.18 -5.32
N ASP A 152 -1.38 2.12 -4.57
CA ASP A 152 -0.05 2.67 -4.84
C ASP A 152 0.74 2.91 -3.53
N PRO A 153 1.48 1.88 -3.06
CA PRO A 153 1.37 0.45 -3.39
C PRO A 153 0.23 -0.25 -2.60
N VAL A 154 0.00 -1.54 -2.89
CA VAL A 154 -0.89 -2.40 -2.08
C VAL A 154 -0.39 -2.46 -0.65
N GLU A 155 -1.19 -1.92 0.30
CA GLU A 155 -0.83 -1.91 1.73
C GLU A 155 -1.14 -3.24 2.44
N PHE A 156 -2.27 -3.88 2.12
CA PHE A 156 -2.66 -5.15 2.74
C PHE A 156 -2.90 -6.20 1.67
N VAL A 157 -2.22 -7.34 1.79
CA VAL A 157 -2.42 -8.48 0.88
C VAL A 157 -3.41 -9.45 1.51
N HIS A 158 -4.56 -9.57 0.88
CA HIS A 158 -5.58 -10.54 1.29
C HIS A 158 -5.33 -11.89 0.64
N ASN A 159 -5.11 -12.92 1.44
CA ASN A 159 -5.14 -14.29 0.96
C ASN A 159 -6.58 -14.71 0.64
N ASN A 160 -6.79 -15.38 -0.49
CA ASN A 160 -8.10 -15.88 -0.88
C ASN A 160 -8.66 -16.85 0.16
N LYS A 161 -9.89 -16.57 0.62
CA LYS A 161 -10.67 -17.46 1.51
C LYS A 161 -11.98 -17.84 0.82
N LYS A 162 -13.10 -17.16 1.13
CA LYS A 162 -14.32 -17.31 0.34
C LYS A 162 -14.34 -16.40 -0.87
N ALA A 163 -13.77 -15.20 -0.76
CA ALA A 163 -13.64 -14.29 -1.88
C ALA A 163 -12.37 -14.58 -2.70
N LEU A 164 -12.38 -14.15 -3.95
CA LEU A 164 -11.23 -14.10 -4.85
C LEU A 164 -10.69 -12.67 -4.87
N PHE A 165 -9.39 -12.49 -4.64
CA PHE A 165 -8.73 -11.19 -4.72
C PHE A 165 -7.83 -11.08 -5.93
N SER A 166 -7.90 -9.95 -6.60
CA SER A 166 -6.98 -9.52 -7.65
C SER A 166 -6.37 -8.20 -7.23
N HIS A 167 -5.16 -8.23 -6.67
CA HIS A 167 -4.42 -7.03 -6.27
C HIS A 167 -3.65 -6.45 -7.45
N ARG A 168 -3.71 -5.13 -7.62
CA ARG A 168 -3.00 -4.43 -8.70
C ARG A 168 -2.28 -3.20 -8.14
N ASN A 169 -0.96 -3.18 -8.25
CA ASN A 169 -0.13 -2.02 -7.94
C ASN A 169 -0.08 -1.05 -9.12
N ILE A 170 -0.15 0.22 -8.83
CA ILE A 170 0.23 1.26 -9.79
C ILE A 170 1.74 1.15 -10.04
N GLY A 171 2.15 1.36 -11.30
CA GLY A 171 3.56 1.27 -11.72
C GLY A 171 3.97 -0.12 -12.18
N THR A 172 3.69 -1.17 -11.41
CA THR A 172 4.08 -2.55 -11.76
C THR A 172 3.01 -3.29 -12.55
N ASP A 173 1.75 -3.24 -12.11
CA ASP A 173 0.66 -4.06 -12.66
C ASP A 173 -0.29 -3.23 -13.55
N THR A 174 -0.28 -1.93 -13.37
CA THR A 174 -1.08 -0.97 -14.14
C THR A 174 -0.43 0.41 -14.12
N HIS A 175 -0.75 1.24 -15.12
CA HIS A 175 -0.11 2.54 -15.27
C HIS A 175 -0.77 3.67 -14.46
N SER A 176 -2.07 3.55 -14.14
CA SER A 176 -2.81 4.59 -13.43
C SER A 176 -4.11 4.05 -12.86
N TYR A 177 -4.66 4.74 -11.84
CA TYR A 177 -5.96 4.42 -11.25
C TYR A 177 -7.08 4.44 -12.29
N SER A 178 -7.14 5.48 -13.13
CA SER A 178 -8.20 5.62 -14.14
C SER A 178 -8.16 4.49 -15.18
N LYS A 179 -6.96 4.11 -15.65
CA LYS A 179 -6.81 2.96 -16.57
C LYS A 179 -7.21 1.66 -15.89
N ALA A 180 -6.66 1.40 -14.71
CA ALA A 180 -6.96 0.16 -13.97
C ALA A 180 -8.46 0.01 -13.74
N LEU A 181 -9.13 1.06 -13.30
CA LEU A 181 -10.56 1.04 -13.00
C LEU A 181 -11.41 0.79 -14.26
N LYS A 182 -11.06 1.41 -15.40
CA LYS A 182 -11.73 1.14 -16.68
C LYS A 182 -11.63 -0.32 -17.12
N PHE A 183 -10.48 -0.95 -16.92
CA PHE A 183 -10.30 -2.35 -17.27
C PHE A 183 -10.94 -3.28 -16.23
N ALA A 184 -10.87 -2.95 -14.94
CA ALA A 184 -11.49 -3.71 -13.88
C ALA A 184 -12.97 -4.00 -14.14
N LEU A 185 -13.72 -3.06 -14.71
CA LEU A 185 -15.13 -3.24 -15.09
C LEU A 185 -15.38 -4.36 -16.12
N ARG A 186 -14.33 -4.91 -16.75
CA ARG A 186 -14.40 -6.03 -17.70
C ARG A 186 -13.81 -7.31 -17.14
N GLU A 187 -13.37 -7.28 -15.89
CA GLU A 187 -12.73 -8.39 -15.20
C GLU A 187 -13.70 -9.12 -14.25
N ASP A 188 -15.01 -8.87 -14.42
CA ASP A 188 -16.11 -9.47 -13.64
C ASP A 188 -15.98 -9.26 -12.11
N PRO A 189 -15.75 -8.03 -11.63
CA PRO A 189 -15.67 -7.76 -10.21
C PRO A 189 -17.05 -7.58 -9.58
N ASP A 190 -17.24 -8.08 -8.39
CA ASP A 190 -18.35 -7.66 -7.52
C ASP A 190 -17.98 -6.38 -6.76
N ILE A 191 -16.71 -6.29 -6.38
CA ILE A 191 -16.19 -5.26 -5.48
C ILE A 191 -14.89 -4.68 -6.04
N ILE A 192 -14.76 -3.37 -5.98
CA ILE A 192 -13.54 -2.66 -6.40
C ILE A 192 -13.06 -1.76 -5.27
N LEU A 193 -11.80 -1.89 -4.86
CA LEU A 193 -11.12 -0.94 -4.00
C LEU A 193 -10.25 -0.03 -4.86
N VAL A 194 -10.47 1.29 -4.75
CA VAL A 194 -9.61 2.34 -5.30
C VAL A 194 -8.85 2.97 -4.14
N GLY A 195 -7.57 2.66 -4.04
CA GLY A 195 -6.72 3.04 -2.90
C GLY A 195 -6.75 4.53 -2.62
N GLU A 196 -6.72 5.36 -3.66
CA GLU A 196 -6.88 6.80 -3.56
C GLU A 196 -7.52 7.41 -4.82
N MET A 197 -8.48 8.31 -4.63
CA MET A 197 -9.15 9.05 -5.71
C MET A 197 -8.68 10.51 -5.69
N ARG A 198 -7.67 10.84 -6.49
CA ARG A 198 -7.07 12.19 -6.56
C ARG A 198 -7.54 12.99 -7.76
N ASP A 199 -7.86 12.33 -8.86
CA ASP A 199 -8.19 12.98 -10.12
C ASP A 199 -9.66 12.78 -10.50
N ARG A 200 -10.15 13.71 -11.32
CA ARG A 200 -11.55 13.74 -11.75
C ARG A 200 -11.95 12.51 -12.57
N GLU A 201 -11.04 11.95 -13.36
CA GLU A 201 -11.32 10.80 -14.20
C GLU A 201 -11.52 9.54 -13.35
N THR A 202 -10.65 9.31 -12.37
CA THR A 202 -10.76 8.22 -11.40
C THR A 202 -12.06 8.32 -10.62
N ILE A 203 -12.39 9.51 -10.09
CA ILE A 203 -13.65 9.75 -9.35
C ILE A 203 -14.86 9.46 -10.22
N SER A 204 -14.92 10.00 -11.44
CA SER A 204 -16.04 9.79 -12.37
C SER A 204 -16.22 8.32 -12.71
N THR A 205 -15.12 7.59 -12.95
CA THR A 205 -15.18 6.15 -13.28
C THR A 205 -15.63 5.33 -12.06
N ALA A 206 -15.20 5.69 -10.84
CA ALA A 206 -15.64 5.03 -9.61
C ALA A 206 -17.15 5.22 -9.37
N ILE A 207 -17.67 6.42 -9.61
CA ILE A 207 -19.12 6.70 -9.52
C ILE A 207 -19.87 5.87 -10.56
N THR A 208 -19.41 5.84 -11.80
CA THR A 208 -20.03 5.03 -12.86
C THR A 208 -20.03 3.54 -12.50
N ALA A 209 -18.94 3.01 -11.97
CA ALA A 209 -18.86 1.63 -11.50
C ALA A 209 -19.92 1.35 -10.41
N ALA A 210 -20.05 2.24 -9.44
CA ALA A 210 -21.01 2.12 -8.36
C ALA A 210 -22.48 2.17 -8.84
N GLU A 211 -22.77 2.98 -9.86
CA GLU A 211 -24.09 3.07 -10.48
C GLU A 211 -24.43 1.83 -11.33
N THR A 212 -23.42 1.25 -11.98
CA THR A 212 -23.59 0.12 -12.92
C THR A 212 -23.56 -1.26 -12.28
N GLY A 213 -23.59 -1.35 -10.96
CA GLY A 213 -23.81 -2.64 -10.27
C GLY A 213 -22.69 -3.11 -9.37
N HIS A 214 -21.61 -2.34 -9.18
CA HIS A 214 -20.45 -2.73 -8.37
C HIS A 214 -20.47 -2.05 -7.00
N LEU A 215 -19.95 -2.72 -5.98
CA LEU A 215 -19.65 -2.08 -4.71
C LEU A 215 -18.22 -1.51 -4.77
N VAL A 216 -18.12 -0.19 -4.72
CA VAL A 216 -16.84 0.50 -4.83
C VAL A 216 -16.45 1.09 -3.48
N PHE A 217 -15.23 0.76 -3.05
CA PHE A 217 -14.57 1.39 -1.90
C PHE A 217 -13.51 2.35 -2.40
N GLY A 218 -13.38 3.49 -1.74
CA GLY A 218 -12.33 4.44 -2.09
C GLY A 218 -11.91 5.32 -0.93
N THR A 219 -10.72 5.91 -1.05
CA THR A 219 -10.26 6.91 -0.09
C THR A 219 -10.18 8.30 -0.72
N LEU A 220 -10.44 9.29 0.11
CA LEU A 220 -10.19 10.70 -0.18
C LEU A 220 -9.40 11.30 0.97
N HIS A 221 -8.39 12.09 0.63
CA HIS A 221 -7.72 12.92 1.61
C HIS A 221 -8.52 14.21 1.80
N THR A 222 -9.05 14.40 2.99
CA THR A 222 -9.71 15.64 3.38
C THR A 222 -8.92 16.29 4.50
N ASN A 223 -8.64 17.59 4.35
CA ASN A 223 -8.10 18.41 5.41
C ASN A 223 -9.26 18.91 6.25
N SER A 224 -9.51 18.26 7.40
CA SER A 224 -10.42 18.60 8.51
C SER A 224 -11.51 17.77 8.77
#